data_1f9556611e7b07dcfbd16da957c109d9
#
_entry.id   1f9556611e7b07dcfbd16da957c109d9
#
_cell.length_a   1.000
_cell.length_b   1.000
_cell.length_c   1.000
_cell.angle_alpha   90.00
_cell.angle_beta   90.00
_cell.angle_gamma   90.00
#
_symmetry.space_group_name_H-M   'P 1'
#
loop_
_entity.id
_entity.type
_entity.pdbx_description
1 polymer ?
#
loop_
_entity_poly.entity_id
_entity_poly.type
_entity_poly.pdbx_seq_one_letter_code
_entity_poly.pdbx_strand_id
1 'polypeptide(L)'
;RPHTGPVPQPINTISTISFKLRFTSTERVAIYSAVDTDPVIKDWVSILDDQRLTTVDLTSDGTKDAVAYLVTKKILTQARANKILEVQFV
;
A
#
# COMPACT_ATOMS: atom_id res chain seq x y z
N ARG A 1 30.56 19.93 -12.90
CA ARG A 1 29.36 19.22 -12.62
C ARG A 1 28.43 20.03 -11.71
N PRO A 2 27.24 20.20 -12.10
CA PRO A 2 26.35 21.09 -11.39
C PRO A 2 25.77 20.52 -10.11
N HIS A 3 25.81 19.24 -9.95
CA HIS A 3 25.18 18.63 -8.80
C HIS A 3 25.99 18.95 -7.53
N THR A 4 25.41 19.59 -6.60
CA THR A 4 26.08 20.09 -5.42
C THR A 4 25.64 19.42 -4.13
N GLY A 5 24.89 18.39 -4.23
CA GLY A 5 24.43 17.67 -3.06
C GLY A 5 23.10 16.98 -3.33
N PRO A 6 22.63 16.17 -2.40
CA PRO A 6 21.39 15.45 -2.63
C PRO A 6 20.21 16.43 -2.71
N VAL A 7 19.37 16.22 -3.70
CA VAL A 7 18.09 16.89 -3.81
C VAL A 7 17.06 15.97 -3.16
N PRO A 8 16.21 16.46 -2.25
CA PRO A 8 15.16 15.62 -1.67
C PRO A 8 14.29 15.03 -2.77
N GLN A 9 14.14 13.72 -2.74
CA GLN A 9 13.35 13.00 -3.72
C GLN A 9 12.26 12.21 -2.99
N PRO A 10 11.05 12.15 -3.52
CA PRO A 10 10.03 11.31 -2.92
C PRO A 10 10.41 9.83 -3.09
N ILE A 11 10.24 9.07 -2.04
CA ILE A 11 10.35 7.61 -2.11
C ILE A 11 8.97 7.09 -2.44
N ASN A 12 8.72 6.84 -3.71
CA ASN A 12 7.41 6.40 -4.19
C ASN A 12 7.22 4.90 -4.04
N THR A 13 8.31 4.13 -4.06
CA THR A 13 8.24 2.68 -3.98
C THR A 13 8.85 2.21 -2.66
N ILE A 14 8.21 1.22 -2.07
CA ILE A 14 8.70 0.54 -0.87
C ILE A 14 8.62 -0.96 -1.11
N SER A 15 9.34 -1.75 -0.31
CA SER A 15 9.23 -3.19 -0.43
C SER A 15 7.80 -3.64 -0.10
N THR A 16 7.40 -4.78 -0.69
CA THR A 16 6.08 -5.35 -0.42
C THR A 16 5.88 -5.61 1.06
N ILE A 17 6.92 -6.10 1.74
CA ILE A 17 6.85 -6.35 3.18
C ILE A 17 6.65 -5.05 3.95
N SER A 18 7.40 -3.99 3.60
CA SER A 18 7.23 -2.68 4.23
C SER A 18 5.83 -2.13 4.02
N PHE A 19 5.28 -2.31 2.83
CA PHE A 19 3.91 -1.90 2.55
C PHE A 19 2.91 -2.64 3.46
N LYS A 20 3.05 -3.96 3.55
CA LYS A 20 2.17 -4.77 4.41
C LYS A 20 2.28 -4.35 5.88
N LEU A 21 3.47 -3.98 6.32
CA LEU A 21 3.70 -3.57 7.71
C LEU A 21 3.18 -2.17 8.03
N ARG A 22 2.80 -1.38 7.04
CA ARG A 22 2.11 -0.12 7.27
C ARG A 22 0.69 -0.34 7.80
N PHE A 23 0.11 -1.51 7.54
CA PHE A 23 -1.18 -1.91 8.10
C PHE A 23 -0.98 -2.46 9.50
N THR A 24 -1.91 -2.18 10.40
CA THR A 24 -1.88 -2.82 11.73
C THR A 24 -2.27 -4.29 11.61
N SER A 25 -1.97 -5.08 12.64
CA SER A 25 -2.38 -6.48 12.67
C SER A 25 -3.88 -6.64 12.51
N THR A 26 -4.66 -5.79 13.17
CA THR A 26 -6.11 -5.81 13.06
C THR A 26 -6.57 -5.54 11.63
N GLU A 27 -5.94 -4.57 10.98
CA GLU A 27 -6.26 -4.24 9.58
C GLU A 27 -5.92 -5.39 8.65
N ARG A 28 -4.77 -6.02 8.84
CA ARG A 28 -4.36 -7.17 8.02
C ARG A 28 -5.32 -8.34 8.17
N VAL A 29 -5.72 -8.65 9.41
CA VAL A 29 -6.69 -9.72 9.66
C VAL A 29 -8.01 -9.40 8.98
N ALA A 30 -8.48 -8.17 9.06
CA ALA A 30 -9.72 -7.75 8.40
C ALA A 30 -9.63 -7.92 6.88
N ILE A 31 -8.49 -7.56 6.27
CA ILE A 31 -8.26 -7.72 4.83
C ILE A 31 -8.31 -9.19 4.45
N TYR A 32 -7.58 -10.04 5.16
CA TYR A 32 -7.54 -11.46 4.84
C TYR A 32 -8.89 -12.15 5.08
N SER A 33 -9.65 -11.70 6.07
CA SER A 33 -11.01 -12.22 6.30
C SER A 33 -11.94 -11.86 5.14
N ALA A 34 -11.75 -10.69 4.53
CA ALA A 34 -12.55 -10.24 3.40
C ALA A 34 -12.21 -10.98 2.10
N VAL A 35 -11.06 -11.62 2.01
CA VAL A 35 -10.65 -12.37 0.81
C VAL A 35 -11.69 -13.42 0.43
N ASP A 36 -12.30 -14.06 1.41
CA ASP A 36 -13.27 -15.14 1.17
C ASP A 36 -14.59 -14.63 0.59
N THR A 37 -14.93 -13.37 0.83
CA THR A 37 -16.23 -12.82 0.46
C THR A 37 -16.15 -11.72 -0.58
N ASP A 38 -14.97 -11.19 -0.83
CA ASP A 38 -14.80 -10.05 -1.74
C ASP A 38 -13.75 -10.37 -2.81
N PRO A 39 -14.19 -10.63 -4.06
CA PRO A 39 -13.27 -10.98 -5.15
C PRO A 39 -12.25 -9.87 -5.47
N VAL A 40 -12.60 -8.61 -5.25
CA VAL A 40 -11.69 -7.50 -5.52
C VAL A 40 -10.54 -7.51 -4.54
N ILE A 41 -10.84 -7.72 -3.26
CA ILE A 41 -9.81 -7.84 -2.23
C ILE A 41 -8.97 -9.10 -2.46
N LYS A 42 -9.62 -10.20 -2.82
CA LYS A 42 -8.92 -11.46 -3.13
C LYS A 42 -7.90 -11.27 -4.24
N ASP A 43 -8.29 -10.60 -5.32
CA ASP A 43 -7.39 -10.34 -6.44
C ASP A 43 -6.20 -9.49 -5.99
N TRP A 44 -6.45 -8.42 -5.27
CA TRP A 44 -5.39 -7.53 -4.80
C TRP A 44 -4.43 -8.24 -3.85
N VAL A 45 -4.94 -9.01 -2.90
CA VAL A 45 -4.11 -9.77 -1.97
C VAL A 45 -3.26 -10.80 -2.72
N SER A 46 -3.81 -11.45 -3.74
CA SER A 46 -3.06 -12.38 -4.58
C SER A 46 -1.86 -11.70 -5.24
N ILE A 47 -2.04 -10.47 -5.69
CA ILE A 47 -0.95 -9.68 -6.28
C ILE A 47 0.11 -9.38 -5.22
N LEU A 48 -0.30 -8.95 -4.03
CA LEU A 48 0.63 -8.65 -2.95
C LEU A 48 1.41 -9.87 -2.47
N ASP A 49 0.80 -11.04 -2.54
CA ASP A 49 1.42 -12.29 -2.08
C ASP A 49 2.26 -12.97 -3.16
N ASP A 50 2.27 -12.43 -4.37
CA ASP A 50 3.08 -12.97 -5.45
C ASP A 50 4.56 -12.72 -5.14
N GLN A 51 5.36 -13.79 -5.12
CA GLN A 51 6.77 -13.72 -4.80
C GLN A 51 7.57 -12.88 -5.80
N ARG A 52 7.04 -12.67 -6.99
CA ARG A 52 7.70 -11.84 -8.01
C ARG A 52 7.51 -10.37 -7.75
N LEU A 53 6.52 -9.98 -6.94
CA LEU A 53 6.30 -8.60 -6.56
C LEU A 53 7.21 -8.26 -5.40
N THR A 54 8.20 -7.42 -5.63
CA THR A 54 9.17 -7.03 -4.61
C THR A 54 8.99 -5.61 -4.11
N THR A 55 8.30 -4.78 -4.88
CA THR A 55 8.06 -3.37 -4.51
C THR A 55 6.62 -2.99 -4.79
N VAL A 56 6.15 -1.98 -4.05
CA VAL A 56 4.83 -1.38 -4.24
C VAL A 56 5.03 0.10 -4.50
N ASP A 57 4.44 0.61 -5.57
CA ASP A 57 4.48 2.02 -5.91
C ASP A 57 3.29 2.73 -5.24
N LEU A 58 3.59 3.56 -4.25
CA LEU A 58 2.58 4.28 -3.47
C LEU A 58 1.82 5.32 -4.28
N THR A 59 2.36 5.71 -5.42
CA THR A 59 1.74 6.74 -6.28
C THR A 59 0.98 6.15 -7.46
N SER A 60 1.03 4.83 -7.67
CA SER A 60 0.30 4.21 -8.76
C SER A 60 -1.21 4.23 -8.48
N ASP A 61 -1.98 4.38 -9.55
CA ASP A 61 -3.44 4.40 -9.45
C ASP A 61 -3.97 3.10 -8.85
N GLY A 62 -3.38 1.97 -9.23
CA GLY A 62 -3.78 0.67 -8.70
C GLY A 62 -3.64 0.59 -7.19
N THR A 63 -2.52 1.08 -6.63
CA THR A 63 -2.31 1.09 -5.19
C THR A 63 -3.29 2.02 -4.50
N LYS A 64 -3.46 3.23 -5.03
CA LYS A 64 -4.39 4.20 -4.46
C LYS A 64 -5.83 3.70 -4.49
N ASP A 65 -6.23 3.10 -5.60
CA ASP A 65 -7.58 2.58 -5.77
C ASP A 65 -7.85 1.42 -4.81
N ALA A 66 -6.88 0.54 -4.62
CA ALA A 66 -7.01 -0.58 -3.70
C ALA A 66 -7.18 -0.08 -2.25
N VAL A 67 -6.38 0.88 -1.83
CA VAL A 67 -6.48 1.45 -0.49
C VAL A 67 -7.81 2.20 -0.32
N ALA A 68 -8.24 2.96 -1.33
CA ALA A 68 -9.54 3.64 -1.31
C ALA A 68 -10.70 2.64 -1.22
N TYR A 69 -10.58 1.50 -1.90
CA TYR A 69 -11.58 0.44 -1.81
C TYR A 69 -11.71 -0.09 -0.38
N LEU A 70 -10.58 -0.25 0.32
CA LEU A 70 -10.60 -0.68 1.73
C LEU A 70 -11.30 0.34 2.63
N VAL A 71 -11.18 1.62 2.33
CA VAL A 71 -11.93 2.67 3.04
C VAL A 71 -13.42 2.52 2.78
N THR A 72 -13.80 2.31 1.52
CA THR A 72 -15.20 2.10 1.13
C THR A 72 -15.80 0.89 1.85
N LYS A 73 -15.02 -0.16 2.06
CA LYS A 73 -15.46 -1.37 2.76
C LYS A 73 -15.35 -1.24 4.28
N LYS A 74 -14.95 -0.09 4.79
CA LYS A 74 -14.82 0.20 6.22
C LYS A 74 -13.76 -0.65 6.93
N ILE A 75 -12.82 -1.20 6.18
CA ILE A 75 -11.65 -1.87 6.72
C ILE A 75 -10.65 -0.84 7.23
N LEU A 76 -10.53 0.26 6.51
CA LEU A 76 -9.67 1.38 6.87
C LEU A 76 -10.51 2.65 7.04
N THR A 77 -10.00 3.57 7.87
CA THR A 77 -10.49 4.95 7.87
C THR A 77 -9.71 5.75 6.82
N GLN A 78 -10.25 6.90 6.42
CA GLN A 78 -9.54 7.78 5.49
C GLN A 78 -8.19 8.24 6.06
N ALA A 79 -8.14 8.52 7.35
CA ALA A 79 -6.89 8.91 8.01
C ALA A 79 -5.84 7.81 7.92
N ARG A 80 -6.24 6.57 8.11
CA ARG A 80 -5.33 5.41 7.97
C ARG A 80 -4.88 5.23 6.54
N ALA A 81 -5.79 5.37 5.58
CA ALA A 81 -5.45 5.29 4.15
C ALA A 81 -4.38 6.32 3.78
N ASN A 82 -4.53 7.55 4.26
CA ASN A 82 -3.56 8.60 4.00
C ASN A 82 -2.19 8.26 4.59
N LYS A 83 -2.15 7.68 5.78
CA LYS A 83 -0.92 7.23 6.43
C LYS A 83 -0.22 6.14 5.63
N ILE A 84 -0.99 5.16 5.16
CA ILE A 84 -0.47 4.02 4.41
C ILE A 84 0.14 4.48 3.09
N LEU A 85 -0.48 5.46 2.44
CA LEU A 85 -0.02 5.99 1.16
C LEU A 85 0.99 7.13 1.29
N GLU A 86 1.40 7.46 2.52
CA GLU A 86 2.33 8.56 2.75
C GLU A 86 3.66 8.30 2.07
N VAL A 87 4.08 9.26 1.24
CA VAL A 87 5.34 9.20 0.53
C VAL A 87 6.41 9.88 1.36
N GLN A 88 7.55 9.23 1.51
CA GLN A 88 8.68 9.78 2.25
C GLN A 88 9.63 10.51 1.31
N PHE A 89 10.45 11.39 1.89
CA PHE A 89 11.49 12.11 1.16
C PHE A 89 12.85 11.81 1.77
N VAL A 90 13.85 11.70 0.93
CA VAL A 90 15.25 11.52 1.34
C VAL A 90 16.02 12.82 1.16
#